data_d97d87f9e100205b2e827a03c5e4fc71
#
_entry.id   d97d87f9e100205b2e827a03c5e4fc71
#
_cell.length_a   1.000
_cell.length_b   1.000
_cell.length_c   1.000
_cell.angle_alpha   90.00
_cell.angle_beta   90.00
_cell.angle_gamma   90.00
#
_symmetry.space_group_name_H-M   'P 1'
#
loop_
_entity.id
_entity.type
_entity.pdbx_description
1 polymer ?
#
loop_
_entity_poly.entity_id
_entity_poly.type
_entity_poly.pdbx_seq_one_letter_code
_entity_poly.pdbx_strand_id
1 'polypeptide(L)'
;ASKGYLEAITWSFTDSKINQLFIEDNKEIKIINPISSDLDVLRSSIFSNLIIHLNKNLGRGFKDLSVFEIGPTFLGSQPGEQQTVVSGLRSGKLARQSWLEKERLVDVFDVKSDVIKSLVEAGYNKDKLYIDDETPSYYHPGKSGRIFLNKGKEKVVAFFGDIHPSILKKL
;
A
#
# COMPACT_ATOMS: atom_id res chain seq x y z
N ALA A 1 6.80 12.61 -6.33
CA ALA A 1 6.59 13.39 -7.56
C ALA A 1 7.42 12.87 -8.75
N SER A 2 8.72 12.59 -8.59
CA SER A 2 9.61 12.17 -9.70
C SER A 2 9.23 10.84 -10.39
N LYS A 3 8.36 10.03 -9.77
CA LYS A 3 7.89 8.73 -10.26
C LYS A 3 6.47 8.74 -10.81
N GLY A 4 5.88 9.92 -10.99
CA GLY A 4 4.51 10.07 -11.47
C GLY A 4 3.43 9.73 -10.45
N TYR A 5 3.77 9.60 -9.17
CA TYR A 5 2.78 9.46 -8.11
C TYR A 5 2.18 10.79 -7.71
N LEU A 6 0.87 10.78 -7.46
CA LEU A 6 0.13 11.86 -6.83
C LEU A 6 -0.01 11.56 -5.34
N GLU A 7 0.21 12.55 -4.50
CA GLU A 7 -0.03 12.42 -3.08
C GLU A 7 -1.53 12.41 -2.79
N ALA A 8 -1.97 11.43 -2.03
CA ALA A 8 -3.30 11.36 -1.47
C ALA A 8 -3.23 11.69 0.01
N ILE A 9 -4.20 12.42 0.52
CA ILE A 9 -4.37 12.70 1.95
C ILE A 9 -5.75 12.18 2.32
N THR A 10 -5.76 11.08 3.07
CA THR A 10 -7.01 10.43 3.47
C THR A 10 -7.23 10.51 4.97
N TRP A 11 -8.44 10.20 5.41
CA TRP A 11 -8.77 10.15 6.83
C TRP A 11 -8.04 9.01 7.54
N SER A 12 -7.74 9.21 8.82
CA SER A 12 -7.23 8.12 9.68
C SER A 12 -8.28 7.05 10.01
N PHE A 13 -9.51 7.27 9.57
CA PHE A 13 -10.66 6.40 9.73
C PHE A 13 -10.94 5.66 8.44
N THR A 14 -11.52 4.46 8.55
CA THR A 14 -11.88 3.64 7.39
C THR A 14 -13.04 2.69 7.72
N ASP A 15 -13.61 2.07 6.71
CA ASP A 15 -14.62 1.02 6.84
C ASP A 15 -13.98 -0.26 7.40
N SER A 16 -14.58 -0.81 8.46
CA SER A 16 -14.09 -2.05 9.11
C SER A 16 -14.02 -3.23 8.14
N LYS A 17 -14.98 -3.38 7.23
CA LYS A 17 -15.00 -4.47 6.25
C LYS A 17 -13.80 -4.41 5.31
N ILE A 18 -13.41 -3.20 4.90
CA ILE A 18 -12.25 -3.01 4.02
C ILE A 18 -10.96 -3.11 4.83
N ASN A 19 -10.94 -2.56 6.04
CA ASN A 19 -9.78 -2.63 6.92
C ASN A 19 -9.38 -4.09 7.21
N GLN A 20 -10.36 -4.97 7.47
CA GLN A 20 -10.16 -6.40 7.72
C GLN A 20 -9.48 -7.15 6.57
N LEU A 21 -9.56 -6.66 5.35
CA LEU A 21 -8.86 -7.27 4.21
C LEU A 21 -7.34 -7.09 4.26
N PHE A 22 -6.86 -6.14 5.08
CA PHE A 22 -5.44 -5.73 5.16
C PHE A 22 -4.84 -5.88 6.55
N ILE A 23 -5.52 -6.60 7.46
CA ILE A 23 -5.04 -6.92 8.80
C ILE A 23 -4.78 -8.40 8.89
N GLU A 24 -3.66 -8.78 9.50
CA GLU A 24 -3.36 -10.18 9.83
C GLU A 24 -3.87 -10.59 11.22
N ASP A 25 -3.87 -9.65 12.17
CA ASP A 25 -4.18 -9.89 13.60
C ASP A 25 -5.47 -9.17 14.00
N ASN A 26 -6.60 -9.47 13.62
CA ASN A 26 -7.96 -9.02 14.04
C ASN A 26 -8.09 -7.96 15.18
N LYS A 27 -7.08 -7.13 15.37
CA LYS A 27 -7.05 -6.04 16.36
C LYS A 27 -7.57 -4.75 15.75
N GLU A 28 -8.87 -4.66 15.55
CA GLU A 28 -9.48 -3.41 15.11
C GLU A 28 -9.72 -2.47 16.29
N ILE A 29 -9.41 -1.20 16.07
CA ILE A 29 -9.72 -0.12 16.99
C ILE A 29 -11.01 0.54 16.54
N LYS A 30 -12.11 0.17 17.17
CA LYS A 30 -13.44 0.71 16.86
C LYS A 30 -13.64 2.08 17.49
N ILE A 31 -14.33 2.94 16.74
CA ILE A 31 -14.71 4.29 17.18
C ILE A 31 -16.10 4.21 17.81
N ILE A 32 -16.26 4.71 19.03
CA ILE A 32 -17.53 4.64 19.78
C ILE A 32 -18.62 5.47 19.08
N ASN A 33 -18.26 6.66 18.60
CA ASN A 33 -19.19 7.58 17.91
C ASN A 33 -18.62 7.96 16.54
N PRO A 34 -18.69 7.07 15.53
CA PRO A 34 -18.14 7.37 14.20
C PRO A 34 -18.95 8.48 13.51
N ILE A 35 -18.28 9.30 12.73
CA ILE A 35 -18.89 10.38 11.94
C ILE A 35 -19.83 9.79 10.86
N SER A 36 -19.49 8.59 10.36
CA SER A 36 -20.25 7.84 9.36
C SER A 36 -20.07 6.35 9.62
N SER A 37 -21.06 5.54 9.21
CA SER A 37 -20.97 4.07 9.24
C SER A 37 -19.78 3.49 8.48
N ASP A 38 -19.27 4.23 7.48
CA ASP A 38 -18.15 3.84 6.63
C ASP A 38 -16.79 4.30 7.19
N LEU A 39 -16.78 4.89 8.41
CA LEU A 39 -15.59 5.42 9.09
C LEU A 39 -15.59 4.98 10.56
N ASP A 40 -15.84 3.70 10.79
CA ASP A 40 -16.11 3.12 12.09
C ASP A 40 -14.89 2.59 12.84
N VAL A 41 -13.73 2.49 12.15
CA VAL A 41 -12.46 2.02 12.75
C VAL A 41 -11.30 2.94 12.41
N LEU A 42 -10.27 2.93 13.27
CA LEU A 42 -8.96 3.49 12.94
C LEU A 42 -8.24 2.55 11.94
N ARG A 43 -7.63 3.13 10.92
CA ARG A 43 -6.94 2.36 9.88
C ARG A 43 -5.70 1.65 10.42
N SER A 44 -5.62 0.35 10.22
CA SER A 44 -4.43 -0.46 10.48
C SER A 44 -3.46 -0.45 9.29
N SER A 45 -3.96 -0.12 8.11
CA SER A 45 -3.19 0.02 6.87
C SER A 45 -3.70 1.19 6.05
N ILE A 46 -2.78 1.92 5.41
CA ILE A 46 -3.14 2.98 4.44
C ILE A 46 -3.77 2.39 3.18
N PHE A 47 -3.49 1.12 2.86
CA PHE A 47 -4.06 0.47 1.67
C PHE A 47 -5.59 0.45 1.65
N SER A 48 -6.26 0.30 2.80
CA SER A 48 -7.72 0.36 2.87
C SER A 48 -8.27 1.66 2.27
N ASN A 49 -7.69 2.78 2.65
CA ASN A 49 -8.10 4.10 2.15
C ASN A 49 -7.71 4.31 0.69
N LEU A 50 -6.47 3.94 0.30
CA LEU A 50 -6.01 4.09 -1.09
C LEU A 50 -6.86 3.28 -2.07
N ILE A 51 -7.29 2.08 -1.69
CA ILE A 51 -8.15 1.24 -2.53
C ILE A 51 -9.55 1.80 -2.67
N ILE A 52 -10.14 2.32 -1.59
CA ILE A 52 -11.42 3.03 -1.67
C ILE A 52 -11.33 4.19 -2.67
N HIS A 53 -10.24 4.96 -2.61
CA HIS A 53 -10.00 6.05 -3.55
C HIS A 53 -9.76 5.58 -4.97
N LEU A 54 -9.02 4.48 -5.16
CA LEU A 54 -8.85 3.87 -6.47
C LEU A 54 -10.20 3.49 -7.07
N ASN A 55 -11.04 2.76 -6.34
CA ASN A 55 -12.34 2.32 -6.83
C ASN A 55 -13.25 3.49 -7.22
N LYS A 56 -13.27 4.55 -6.43
CA LYS A 56 -14.01 5.78 -6.76
C LYS A 56 -13.51 6.42 -8.06
N ASN A 57 -12.21 6.42 -8.30
CA ASN A 57 -11.62 6.96 -9.53
C ASN A 57 -11.87 6.07 -10.74
N LEU A 58 -11.75 4.74 -10.58
CA LEU A 58 -12.10 3.77 -11.62
C LEU A 58 -13.56 3.92 -12.07
N GLY A 59 -14.49 4.08 -11.12
CA GLY A 59 -15.90 4.36 -11.41
C GLY A 59 -16.14 5.67 -12.17
N ARG A 60 -15.20 6.62 -12.10
CA ARG A 60 -15.22 7.89 -12.86
C ARG A 60 -14.47 7.81 -14.19
N GLY A 61 -13.95 6.63 -14.55
CA GLY A 61 -13.22 6.41 -15.81
C GLY A 61 -11.71 6.65 -15.75
N PHE A 62 -11.15 7.03 -14.59
CA PHE A 62 -9.71 7.19 -14.41
C PHE A 62 -9.07 5.84 -14.12
N LYS A 63 -8.58 5.15 -15.16
CA LYS A 63 -8.01 3.80 -15.05
C LYS A 63 -6.53 3.78 -14.70
N ASP A 64 -5.79 4.79 -15.15
CA ASP A 64 -4.35 4.92 -14.97
C ASP A 64 -4.07 5.83 -13.77
N LEU A 65 -3.85 5.21 -12.61
CA LEU A 65 -3.68 5.92 -11.35
C LEU A 65 -2.43 5.45 -10.63
N SER A 66 -1.63 6.41 -10.18
CA SER A 66 -0.49 6.18 -9.30
C SER A 66 -0.59 7.14 -8.14
N VAL A 67 -0.86 6.63 -6.96
CA VAL A 67 -1.06 7.43 -5.75
C VAL A 67 -0.20 6.91 -4.61
N PHE A 68 0.20 7.81 -3.71
CA PHE A 68 0.86 7.46 -2.46
C PHE A 68 0.33 8.31 -1.32
N GLU A 69 0.51 7.84 -0.12
CA GLU A 69 0.21 8.57 1.10
C GLU A 69 1.29 8.30 2.14
N ILE A 70 1.63 9.32 2.91
CA ILE A 70 2.47 9.24 4.10
C ILE A 70 1.57 9.59 5.28
N GLY A 71 1.39 8.67 6.21
CA GLY A 71 0.49 8.93 7.32
C GLY A 71 0.57 7.88 8.43
N PRO A 72 -0.16 8.11 9.52
CA PRO A 72 -0.21 7.17 10.64
C PRO A 72 -1.05 5.94 10.32
N THR A 73 -0.61 4.80 10.85
CA THR A 73 -1.40 3.58 11.04
C THR A 73 -1.42 3.25 12.53
N PHE A 74 -2.47 2.58 12.97
CA PHE A 74 -2.73 2.35 14.39
C PHE A 74 -2.68 0.86 14.69
N LEU A 75 -1.75 0.47 15.58
CA LEU A 75 -1.54 -0.92 15.98
C LEU A 75 -2.26 -1.26 17.29
N GLY A 76 -2.65 -0.24 18.06
CA GLY A 76 -3.36 -0.36 19.32
C GLY A 76 -3.96 0.98 19.75
N SER A 77 -4.69 0.97 20.88
CA SER A 77 -5.41 2.13 21.40
C SER A 77 -4.61 3.00 22.36
N GLN A 78 -3.38 2.58 22.70
CA GLN A 78 -2.55 3.30 23.65
C GLN A 78 -1.66 4.34 22.96
N PRO A 79 -1.30 5.44 23.65
CA PRO A 79 -0.32 6.38 23.14
C PRO A 79 1.00 5.67 22.78
N GLY A 80 1.50 5.92 21.57
CA GLY A 80 2.71 5.27 21.06
C GLY A 80 2.49 4.01 20.25
N GLU A 81 1.28 3.44 20.24
CA GLU A 81 0.91 2.29 19.39
C GLU A 81 0.48 2.74 17.98
N GLN A 82 1.11 3.78 17.47
CA GLN A 82 0.96 4.25 16.10
C GLN A 82 2.32 4.33 15.44
N GLN A 83 2.32 4.15 14.12
CA GLN A 83 3.53 4.32 13.32
C GLN A 83 3.22 5.14 12.07
N THR A 84 4.18 5.94 11.63
CA THR A 84 4.08 6.60 10.32
C THR A 84 4.63 5.68 9.26
N VAL A 85 3.82 5.41 8.25
CA VAL A 85 4.18 4.56 7.11
C VAL A 85 3.99 5.30 5.80
N VAL A 86 4.68 4.83 4.76
CA VAL A 86 4.47 5.24 3.38
C VAL A 86 3.83 4.08 2.65
N SER A 87 2.72 4.32 1.98
CA SER A 87 2.07 3.34 1.11
C SER A 87 1.80 3.94 -0.26
N GLY A 88 1.92 3.14 -1.30
CA GLY A 88 1.64 3.54 -2.66
C GLY A 88 0.87 2.48 -3.42
N LEU A 89 0.11 2.91 -4.41
CA LEU A 89 -0.70 2.07 -5.27
C LEU A 89 -0.58 2.54 -6.71
N ARG A 90 -0.41 1.57 -7.63
CA ARG A 90 -0.48 1.79 -9.07
C ARG A 90 -1.60 0.97 -9.68
N SER A 91 -2.27 1.52 -10.66
CA SER A 91 -3.28 0.85 -11.47
C SER A 91 -3.18 1.29 -12.93
N GLY A 92 -3.50 0.38 -13.85
CA GLY A 92 -3.56 0.66 -15.27
C GLY A 92 -2.20 0.72 -15.95
N LYS A 93 -1.98 1.73 -16.77
CA LYS A 93 -0.77 1.88 -17.59
C LYS A 93 0.33 2.59 -16.83
N LEU A 94 1.57 2.12 -16.99
CA LEU A 94 2.73 2.75 -16.34
C LEU A 94 3.04 4.11 -16.93
N ALA A 95 2.97 4.24 -18.26
CA ALA A 95 3.24 5.47 -18.99
C ALA A 95 2.24 5.64 -20.14
N ARG A 96 1.96 6.89 -20.49
CA ARG A 96 1.24 7.17 -21.72
C ARG A 96 2.13 6.79 -22.91
N GLN A 97 1.50 6.30 -23.98
CA GLN A 97 2.19 6.00 -25.22
C GLN A 97 3.04 7.21 -25.66
N SER A 98 4.33 6.97 -25.86
CA SER A 98 5.27 7.95 -26.42
C SER A 98 5.99 7.32 -27.62
N TRP A 99 6.70 8.17 -28.37
CA TRP A 99 7.51 7.68 -29.51
C TRP A 99 8.70 6.79 -29.07
N LEU A 100 9.09 6.87 -27.79
CA LEU A 100 10.20 6.12 -27.20
C LEU A 100 9.75 4.79 -26.57
N GLU A 101 8.56 4.75 -25.97
CA GLU A 101 8.10 3.60 -25.20
C GLU A 101 6.71 3.17 -25.64
N LYS A 102 6.57 1.85 -25.85
CA LYS A 102 5.25 1.25 -26.06
C LYS A 102 4.45 1.30 -24.76
N GLU A 103 3.17 1.53 -24.90
CA GLU A 103 2.22 1.44 -23.81
C GLU A 103 2.26 0.03 -23.19
N ARG A 104 2.38 -0.04 -21.88
CA ARG A 104 2.29 -1.30 -21.12
C ARG A 104 1.60 -1.09 -19.79
N LEU A 105 1.02 -2.14 -19.27
CA LEU A 105 0.46 -2.15 -17.92
C LEU A 105 1.59 -2.12 -16.89
N VAL A 106 1.26 -1.57 -15.72
CA VAL A 106 2.12 -1.66 -14.54
C VAL A 106 2.29 -3.12 -14.12
N ASP A 107 3.47 -3.48 -13.67
CA ASP A 107 3.78 -4.81 -13.15
C ASP A 107 4.48 -4.76 -11.79
N VAL A 108 4.70 -5.94 -11.20
CA VAL A 108 5.35 -6.09 -9.90
C VAL A 108 6.78 -5.53 -9.87
N PHE A 109 7.49 -5.53 -10.99
CA PHE A 109 8.87 -5.01 -11.06
C PHE A 109 8.90 -3.48 -11.00
N ASP A 110 7.86 -2.82 -11.52
CA ASP A 110 7.70 -1.37 -11.39
C ASP A 110 7.55 -0.98 -9.92
N VAL A 111 6.64 -1.65 -9.21
CA VAL A 111 6.40 -1.42 -7.78
C VAL A 111 7.63 -1.76 -6.95
N LYS A 112 8.31 -2.88 -7.23
CA LYS A 112 9.59 -3.23 -6.61
C LYS A 112 10.64 -2.13 -6.79
N SER A 113 10.79 -1.62 -8.01
CA SER A 113 11.71 -0.52 -8.32
C SER A 113 11.35 0.75 -7.55
N ASP A 114 10.06 1.05 -7.40
CA ASP A 114 9.60 2.24 -6.68
C ASP A 114 9.92 2.13 -5.19
N VAL A 115 9.65 0.98 -4.58
CA VAL A 115 9.95 0.73 -3.16
C VAL A 115 11.46 0.79 -2.88
N ILE A 116 12.29 0.11 -3.69
CA ILE A 116 13.75 0.13 -3.51
C ILE A 116 14.28 1.56 -3.63
N LYS A 117 13.82 2.33 -4.63
CA LYS A 117 14.25 3.72 -4.79
C LYS A 117 13.80 4.60 -3.61
N SER A 118 12.59 4.41 -3.13
CA SER A 118 12.10 5.15 -1.95
C SER A 118 12.92 4.85 -0.70
N LEU A 119 13.32 3.59 -0.50
CA LEU A 119 14.20 3.20 0.61
C LEU A 119 15.59 3.83 0.48
N VAL A 120 16.17 3.84 -0.72
CA VAL A 120 17.48 4.46 -0.97
C VAL A 120 17.42 5.97 -0.72
N GLU A 121 16.38 6.66 -1.19
CA GLU A 121 16.16 8.10 -0.91
C GLU A 121 15.95 8.38 0.58
N ALA A 122 15.36 7.43 1.32
CA ALA A 122 15.24 7.50 2.78
C ALA A 122 16.56 7.18 3.52
N GLY A 123 17.65 6.94 2.80
CA GLY A 123 18.98 6.71 3.36
C GLY A 123 19.38 5.26 3.60
N TYR A 124 18.57 4.29 3.16
CA TYR A 124 18.96 2.89 3.25
C TYR A 124 20.02 2.51 2.21
N ASN A 125 21.03 1.74 2.63
CA ASN A 125 22.03 1.22 1.70
C ASN A 125 21.44 0.07 0.89
N LYS A 126 21.40 0.20 -0.44
CA LYS A 126 20.84 -0.80 -1.36
C LYS A 126 21.48 -2.19 -1.19
N ASP A 127 22.77 -2.26 -0.93
CA ASP A 127 23.51 -3.52 -0.80
C ASP A 127 23.19 -4.29 0.49
N LYS A 128 22.50 -3.64 1.43
CA LYS A 128 22.02 -4.22 2.68
C LYS A 128 20.53 -4.59 2.64
N LEU A 129 19.85 -4.38 1.51
CA LEU A 129 18.46 -4.76 1.30
C LEU A 129 18.38 -6.18 0.75
N TYR A 130 17.70 -7.05 1.45
CA TYR A 130 17.43 -8.44 1.06
C TYR A 130 15.96 -8.60 0.75
N ILE A 131 15.63 -9.54 -0.12
CA ILE A 131 14.24 -9.77 -0.56
C ILE A 131 13.94 -11.25 -0.46
N ASP A 132 12.76 -11.57 0.07
CA ASP A 132 12.16 -12.91 0.03
C ASP A 132 10.67 -12.82 -0.36
N ASP A 133 10.00 -13.96 -0.39
CA ASP A 133 8.61 -14.13 -0.81
C ASP A 133 7.60 -14.22 0.36
N GLU A 134 8.07 -14.04 1.60
CA GLU A 134 7.22 -14.10 2.79
C GLU A 134 6.45 -12.79 2.95
N THR A 135 5.22 -12.76 2.46
CA THR A 135 4.37 -11.56 2.42
C THR A 135 3.01 -11.79 3.07
N PRO A 136 2.36 -10.71 3.56
CA PRO A 136 0.99 -10.76 4.03
C PRO A 136 0.02 -11.39 3.03
N SER A 137 -1.02 -12.06 3.53
CA SER A 137 -1.97 -12.85 2.74
C SER A 137 -2.80 -12.05 1.73
N TYR A 138 -2.85 -10.74 1.88
CA TYR A 138 -3.52 -9.86 0.92
C TYR A 138 -2.70 -9.59 -0.35
N TYR A 139 -1.44 -9.99 -0.40
CA TYR A 139 -0.63 -9.98 -1.62
C TYR A 139 -0.78 -11.28 -2.41
N HIS A 140 -0.53 -11.20 -3.70
CA HIS A 140 -0.48 -12.37 -4.58
C HIS A 140 0.80 -13.19 -4.30
N PRO A 141 0.70 -14.49 -3.98
CA PRO A 141 1.84 -15.28 -3.50
C PRO A 141 2.99 -15.40 -4.51
N GLY A 142 2.72 -15.34 -5.81
CA GLY A 142 3.76 -15.42 -6.86
C GLY A 142 4.20 -14.07 -7.43
N LYS A 143 3.63 -12.94 -6.94
CA LYS A 143 3.91 -11.60 -7.46
C LYS A 143 4.02 -10.60 -6.31
N SER A 144 4.78 -10.95 -5.30
CA SER A 144 5.02 -10.09 -4.15
C SER A 144 6.39 -10.36 -3.54
N GLY A 145 6.82 -9.52 -2.64
CA GLY A 145 8.04 -9.70 -1.89
C GLY A 145 8.12 -8.80 -0.67
N ARG A 146 8.89 -9.27 0.29
CA ARG A 146 9.24 -8.56 1.52
C ARG A 146 10.68 -8.08 1.41
N ILE A 147 10.93 -6.84 1.82
CA ILE A 147 12.27 -6.25 1.89
C ILE A 147 12.67 -6.11 3.35
N PHE A 148 13.84 -6.58 3.71
CA PHE A 148 14.37 -6.54 5.07
C PHE A 148 15.85 -6.15 5.10
N LEU A 149 16.28 -5.65 6.25
CA LEU A 149 17.68 -5.33 6.53
C LEU A 149 18.37 -6.54 7.15
N ASN A 150 19.58 -6.81 6.68
CA ASN A 150 20.45 -7.89 7.13
C ASN A 150 19.95 -9.31 6.81
N LYS A 151 20.88 -10.23 6.62
CA LYS A 151 20.61 -11.66 6.32
C LYS A 151 19.82 -12.39 7.42
N GLY A 152 19.81 -11.87 8.65
CA GLY A 152 19.07 -12.44 9.79
C GLY A 152 17.56 -12.20 9.78
N LYS A 153 17.02 -11.47 8.77
CA LYS A 153 15.58 -11.14 8.65
C LYS A 153 15.00 -10.34 9.83
N GLU A 154 15.85 -9.71 10.65
CA GLU A 154 15.44 -9.10 11.92
C GLU A 154 14.59 -7.84 11.77
N LYS A 155 14.70 -7.13 10.65
CA LYS A 155 13.95 -5.89 10.44
C LYS A 155 13.35 -5.81 9.04
N VAL A 156 12.06 -6.07 8.96
CA VAL A 156 11.26 -5.82 7.76
C VAL A 156 11.10 -4.31 7.58
N VAL A 157 11.40 -3.79 6.38
CA VAL A 157 11.32 -2.36 6.07
C VAL A 157 10.25 -2.03 5.04
N ALA A 158 9.89 -2.98 4.18
CA ALA A 158 8.82 -2.77 3.20
C ALA A 158 8.27 -4.10 2.65
N PHE A 159 7.07 -4.00 2.07
CA PHE A 159 6.46 -5.02 1.23
C PHE A 159 6.11 -4.41 -0.13
N PHE A 160 6.05 -5.24 -1.16
CA PHE A 160 5.59 -4.86 -2.48
C PHE A 160 4.90 -6.05 -3.16
N GLY A 161 3.99 -5.78 -4.09
CA GLY A 161 3.37 -6.85 -4.86
C GLY A 161 2.04 -6.47 -5.46
N ASP A 162 1.48 -7.40 -6.22
CA ASP A 162 0.12 -7.35 -6.70
C ASP A 162 -0.84 -7.71 -5.56
N ILE A 163 -1.99 -7.07 -5.50
CA ILE A 163 -3.03 -7.44 -4.54
C ILE A 163 -3.67 -8.75 -4.98
N HIS A 164 -3.95 -9.63 -4.00
CA HIS A 164 -4.53 -10.93 -4.27
C HIS A 164 -5.91 -10.80 -4.96
N PRO A 165 -6.20 -11.57 -6.03
CA PRO A 165 -7.47 -11.47 -6.75
C PRO A 165 -8.72 -11.70 -5.89
N SER A 166 -8.61 -12.50 -4.82
CA SER A 166 -9.72 -12.70 -3.87
C SER A 166 -10.07 -11.44 -3.08
N ILE A 167 -9.09 -10.57 -2.83
CA ILE A 167 -9.30 -9.27 -2.18
C ILE A 167 -9.98 -8.32 -3.19
N LEU A 168 -9.46 -8.25 -4.42
CA LEU A 168 -10.04 -7.39 -5.47
C LEU A 168 -11.51 -7.71 -5.78
N LYS A 169 -11.95 -8.96 -5.59
CA LYS A 169 -13.36 -9.36 -5.76
C LYS A 169 -14.28 -8.90 -4.62
N LYS A 170 -13.73 -8.52 -3.47
CA LYS A 170 -14.49 -8.06 -2.29
C LYS A 170 -14.58 -6.54 -2.21
N LEU A 171 -13.88 -5.85 -3.08
CA LEU A 171 -13.84 -4.39 -3.22
C LEU A 171 -14.83 -3.91 -4.27
#